data_1bab948bc6e167557918e086079a4d3f
#
_entry.id   1bab948bc6e167557918e086079a4d3f
#
_cell.length_a   1.000
_cell.length_b   1.000
_cell.length_c   1.000
_cell.angle_alpha   90.00
_cell.angle_beta   90.00
_cell.angle_gamma   90.00
#
_symmetry.space_group_name_H-M   'P 1'
#
loop_
_entity.id
_entity.type
_entity.pdbx_description
1 polymer ?
#
loop_
_entity_poly.entity_id
_entity_poly.type
_entity_poly.pdbx_seq_one_letter_code
_entity_poly.pdbx_strand_id
1 'polypeptide(L)'
;MENEMAPIRTKMADNPHSTDEGAPQGELELETHMDPDENKDSESADQPELEQNNGSGRAIARKRIVRRPAPKGDVKTDESPESEPGTPRQDETAIRRQDESMNRRQDENKQTGDDSRFDPRPVVVPGFVRKQESFEKVKEDAPRAEPADSRSRLSINDLTAMGFKELRELGVRTGLNHEEMMVLKKQELIFQILKAHTERGGIIYAYGSLEILPDGYGFLRSPQNSYLPGSDDIYISPSQIRLFNLKTGDTVYGQIRSPKEGERFFAMLRVEQVNFDEPAVAQNRIPFENLTPLYPEERFNLETATDEISTRIINLFCPIGRGQRALIVSPPRTGKTILMQKIANAITHNQPNAYLIVLLIDERPEEVTDMERTVKAEVISSTFDEQATRHVQVAEMVLEKAKRLVEHGRDVVILLDSITRLARAYNQTVPTSGKILSGGVDSNALHKPKRFFGAARNIERGGSLTIIATALVDTGSRMDEVIFEEFKGTGNMEINLDRRMSDRRLFPAINIKKSGTRKEELLLSNDELQKIWVLRKVINPMDDLEIMELLIDKMMKTKNNEAFLRSMNTPTSD
;
A
#
# COMPACT_ATOMS: atom_id res chain seq x y z
N MET A 1 34.70 -18.59 53.69
CA MET A 1 34.57 -17.30 54.35
C MET A 1 33.36 -16.65 53.66
N GLU A 2 32.11 -17.08 54.01
CA GLU A 2 31.33 -16.65 55.19
C GLU A 2 31.19 -15.13 55.21
N ASN A 3 30.01 -14.65 54.95
CA ASN A 3 28.91 -14.16 55.76
C ASN A 3 27.89 -13.52 54.82
N GLU A 4 26.68 -14.04 54.70
CA GLU A 4 25.48 -13.84 55.54
C GLU A 4 25.20 -12.35 55.82
N MET A 5 24.04 -11.84 55.39
CA MET A 5 22.82 -11.82 56.17
C MET A 5 21.64 -11.20 55.43
N ALA A 6 20.49 -11.76 55.70
CA ALA A 6 19.15 -11.43 55.20
C ALA A 6 18.44 -10.34 56.07
N PRO A 7 17.10 -10.24 56.09
CA PRO A 7 16.31 -9.09 55.65
C PRO A 7 15.62 -8.36 56.82
N ILE A 8 15.06 -7.20 56.59
CA ILE A 8 14.21 -6.51 57.58
C ILE A 8 12.77 -6.36 57.05
N ARG A 9 11.92 -7.01 57.82
CA ARG A 9 10.46 -6.94 57.89
C ARG A 9 10.02 -5.82 58.83
N THR A 10 8.72 -5.40 58.63
CA THR A 10 7.73 -4.93 59.61
C THR A 10 7.61 -3.39 59.75
N LYS A 11 6.43 -2.81 59.93
CA LYS A 11 5.18 -3.22 60.61
C LYS A 11 4.03 -2.31 60.23
N MET A 12 2.83 -2.88 60.30
CA MET A 12 1.51 -2.22 60.44
C MET A 12 1.39 -1.50 61.81
N ALA A 13 0.52 -0.48 61.86
CA ALA A 13 -0.35 -0.13 62.97
C ALA A 13 -1.39 0.89 62.46
N ASP A 14 -2.63 0.56 62.35
CA ASP A 14 -3.78 0.56 63.23
C ASP A 14 -4.33 1.96 63.59
N ASN A 15 -5.62 2.10 63.26
CA ASN A 15 -6.67 3.06 63.61
C ASN A 15 -6.80 3.23 65.16
N PRO A 16 -7.53 4.19 65.78
CA PRO A 16 -8.98 4.33 65.59
C PRO A 16 -9.66 5.72 65.90
N HIS A 17 -10.99 5.74 65.61
CA HIS A 17 -12.09 6.50 66.25
C HIS A 17 -12.19 8.01 66.02
N SER A 18 -13.28 8.63 65.77
CA SER A 18 -14.73 8.48 65.83
C SER A 18 -15.41 9.83 65.79
N THR A 19 -16.67 9.84 65.43
CA THR A 19 -17.83 10.68 65.71
C THR A 19 -17.97 11.95 64.84
N ASP A 20 -19.05 12.30 64.33
CA ASP A 20 -20.49 12.07 64.31
C ASP A 20 -21.17 13.39 63.81
N GLU A 21 -22.40 13.25 63.29
CA GLU A 21 -23.42 14.29 63.05
C GLU A 21 -23.24 15.23 61.82
N GLY A 22 -24.17 15.28 60.87
CA GLY A 22 -25.53 15.60 60.79
C GLY A 22 -25.99 15.80 59.37
N ALA A 23 -27.03 15.15 58.96
CA ALA A 23 -27.83 15.44 57.80
C ALA A 23 -28.79 16.64 58.06
N PRO A 24 -29.40 17.25 57.04
CA PRO A 24 -30.70 16.74 56.63
C PRO A 24 -31.01 16.80 55.12
N GLN A 25 -31.91 15.96 54.77
CA GLN A 25 -32.82 15.70 53.67
C GLN A 25 -33.43 16.93 53.02
N GLY A 26 -33.74 16.81 51.75
CA GLY A 26 -34.66 17.63 50.99
C GLY A 26 -35.16 16.85 49.75
N GLU A 27 -36.17 16.08 49.93
CA GLU A 27 -37.07 15.53 48.90
C GLU A 27 -37.87 16.62 48.21
N LEU A 28 -38.21 16.43 46.94
CA LEU A 28 -39.44 16.88 46.25
C LEU A 28 -39.49 16.17 44.89
N GLU A 29 -40.16 15.12 44.79
CA GLU A 29 -41.51 14.77 44.34
C GLU A 29 -41.81 15.06 42.86
N LEU A 30 -42.21 13.96 42.24
CA LEU A 30 -42.86 13.73 40.96
C LEU A 30 -44.18 14.54 40.83
N GLU A 31 -44.50 14.98 39.64
CA GLU A 31 -45.87 14.98 39.13
C GLU A 31 -45.94 14.60 37.65
N THR A 32 -46.66 13.51 37.46
CA THR A 32 -47.24 12.98 36.22
C THR A 32 -48.54 13.72 35.91
N HIS A 33 -48.76 14.02 34.63
CA HIS A 33 -50.17 14.07 34.14
C HIS A 33 -50.27 13.48 32.73
N MET A 34 -51.23 12.57 32.68
CA MET A 34 -51.74 11.78 31.54
C MET A 34 -52.67 12.60 30.64
N ASP A 35 -52.79 12.07 29.41
CA ASP A 35 -53.79 12.25 28.36
C ASP A 35 -55.24 12.41 28.85
N PRO A 36 -56.28 12.69 28.02
CA PRO A 36 -56.55 12.00 26.73
C PRO A 36 -57.41 12.74 25.67
N ASP A 37 -57.42 12.10 24.50
CA ASP A 37 -58.55 11.84 23.57
C ASP A 37 -59.25 12.91 22.72
N GLU A 38 -59.42 12.47 21.53
CA GLU A 38 -60.54 12.29 20.59
C GLU A 38 -60.71 13.27 19.40
N ASN A 39 -60.45 12.73 18.23
CA ASN A 39 -61.42 12.33 17.19
C ASN A 39 -61.99 13.36 16.20
N LYS A 40 -61.88 12.93 14.93
CA LYS A 40 -62.86 13.03 13.81
C LYS A 40 -62.71 14.10 12.74
N ASP A 41 -62.45 13.53 11.59
CA ASP A 41 -63.19 13.56 10.30
C ASP A 41 -63.30 14.85 9.48
N SER A 42 -63.01 14.62 8.24
CA SER A 42 -63.77 14.91 7.00
C SER A 42 -63.19 15.98 6.06
N GLU A 43 -62.81 15.48 4.93
CA GLU A 43 -63.31 15.73 3.56
C GLU A 43 -63.20 17.14 2.94
N SER A 44 -62.61 17.05 1.76
CA SER A 44 -63.06 17.64 0.46
C SER A 44 -62.60 19.01 0.05
N ALA A 45 -61.92 18.97 -1.08
CA ALA A 45 -62.23 19.59 -2.35
C ALA A 45 -62.14 21.14 -2.48
N ASP A 46 -61.56 21.45 -3.61
CA ASP A 46 -61.79 22.52 -4.56
C ASP A 46 -60.81 23.69 -4.65
N GLN A 47 -60.22 23.73 -5.83
CA GLN A 47 -59.74 24.96 -6.51
C GLN A 47 -60.95 25.87 -6.82
N PRO A 48 -60.85 27.19 -7.09
CA PRO A 48 -60.16 27.69 -8.28
C PRO A 48 -59.57 29.13 -8.22
N GLU A 49 -58.73 29.36 -9.23
CA GLU A 49 -58.66 30.52 -10.16
C GLU A 49 -58.50 31.99 -9.72
N LEU A 50 -57.52 32.62 -10.39
CA LEU A 50 -57.46 33.97 -10.99
C LEU A 50 -57.38 35.18 -10.06
N GLU A 51 -56.49 36.14 -10.27
CA GLU A 51 -56.17 37.10 -11.30
C GLU A 51 -55.00 38.05 -10.90
N GLN A 52 -54.15 38.31 -11.85
CA GLN A 52 -53.64 39.61 -12.35
C GLN A 52 -53.20 40.71 -11.38
N ASN A 53 -52.02 41.28 -11.47
CA ASN A 53 -51.60 42.22 -12.54
C ASN A 53 -50.25 42.92 -12.24
N ASN A 54 -49.48 43.12 -13.30
CA ASN A 54 -48.63 44.24 -13.61
C ASN A 54 -47.32 44.56 -12.85
N GLY A 55 -46.22 44.53 -13.55
CA GLY A 55 -45.50 45.70 -13.99
C GLY A 55 -43.99 45.54 -14.24
N SER A 56 -43.67 45.58 -15.51
CA SER A 56 -42.50 46.23 -16.16
C SER A 56 -41.06 45.80 -15.79
N GLY A 57 -40.33 45.24 -16.71
CA GLY A 57 -39.22 45.95 -17.32
C GLY A 57 -37.98 45.18 -17.73
N ARG A 58 -37.81 45.03 -19.03
CA ARG A 58 -36.58 44.90 -19.81
C ARG A 58 -35.98 43.52 -20.04
N ALA A 59 -36.25 43.08 -21.27
CA ALA A 59 -35.64 41.97 -22.02
C ALA A 59 -34.19 42.29 -22.44
N ILE A 60 -33.33 41.27 -22.40
CA ILE A 60 -32.14 41.19 -23.22
C ILE A 60 -32.17 39.84 -23.95
N ALA A 61 -32.09 39.92 -25.25
CA ALA A 61 -32.34 38.89 -26.26
C ALA A 61 -31.28 37.78 -26.26
N ARG A 62 -31.77 36.54 -26.32
CA ARG A 62 -30.96 35.36 -26.70
C ARG A 62 -31.16 35.12 -28.22
N LYS A 63 -30.06 35.21 -28.98
CA LYS A 63 -29.99 34.80 -30.39
C LYS A 63 -30.00 33.26 -30.48
N ARG A 64 -31.02 32.76 -31.16
CA ARG A 64 -31.19 31.37 -31.57
C ARG A 64 -30.56 31.22 -32.96
N ILE A 65 -29.55 30.36 -33.13
CA ILE A 65 -28.99 30.02 -34.43
C ILE A 65 -29.75 28.82 -34.99
N VAL A 66 -30.44 29.08 -36.12
CA VAL A 66 -31.19 28.11 -36.91
C VAL A 66 -30.24 27.48 -37.94
N ARG A 67 -30.11 26.17 -37.95
CA ARG A 67 -29.46 25.42 -39.05
C ARG A 67 -30.48 25.16 -40.16
N ARG A 68 -30.12 25.52 -41.38
CA ARG A 68 -30.83 25.14 -42.61
C ARG A 68 -30.21 23.89 -43.24
N PRO A 69 -31.00 23.02 -43.91
CA PRO A 69 -30.51 21.78 -44.53
C PRO A 69 -30.04 22.01 -45.98
N ALA A 70 -29.14 21.12 -46.45
CA ALA A 70 -28.58 21.07 -47.78
C ALA A 70 -29.51 20.34 -48.78
N PRO A 71 -29.45 20.64 -50.09
CA PRO A 71 -30.37 20.11 -51.08
C PRO A 71 -29.92 18.77 -51.69
N LYS A 72 -30.94 18.00 -52.09
CA LYS A 72 -30.87 16.74 -52.86
C LYS A 72 -30.57 17.03 -54.33
N GLY A 73 -29.77 16.17 -54.94
CA GLY A 73 -29.64 16.09 -56.41
C GLY A 73 -29.68 14.63 -56.85
N ASP A 74 -30.52 14.36 -57.83
CA ASP A 74 -31.02 13.07 -58.31
C ASP A 74 -30.13 12.37 -59.35
N VAL A 75 -30.13 11.03 -59.31
CA VAL A 75 -30.44 10.03 -60.36
C VAL A 75 -29.43 9.79 -61.47
N LYS A 76 -28.91 8.55 -61.59
CA LYS A 76 -29.33 7.51 -62.55
C LYS A 76 -28.54 6.20 -62.42
N THR A 77 -29.30 5.15 -62.33
CA THR A 77 -29.20 3.74 -62.76
C THR A 77 -28.19 3.43 -63.88
N ASP A 78 -27.44 2.29 -63.69
CA ASP A 78 -27.60 1.07 -64.52
C ASP A 78 -26.73 -0.09 -64.07
N GLU A 79 -27.42 -1.21 -63.91
CA GLU A 79 -27.18 -2.61 -64.21
C GLU A 79 -25.81 -3.30 -64.01
N SER A 80 -25.91 -4.39 -63.25
CA SER A 80 -24.99 -5.54 -63.18
C SER A 80 -24.88 -6.31 -64.51
N PRO A 81 -23.92 -7.24 -64.80
CA PRO A 81 -23.85 -8.52 -64.10
C PRO A 81 -22.45 -9.20 -63.93
N GLU A 82 -22.43 -10.16 -62.99
CA GLU A 82 -21.65 -11.37 -62.85
C GLU A 82 -20.38 -11.64 -63.70
N SER A 83 -19.28 -12.00 -62.99
CA SER A 83 -18.57 -13.29 -63.21
C SER A 83 -17.27 -13.36 -62.38
N GLU A 84 -17.16 -14.35 -61.50
CA GLU A 84 -15.90 -15.02 -61.12
C GLU A 84 -15.37 -15.84 -62.32
N PRO A 85 -14.12 -16.38 -62.37
CA PRO A 85 -13.04 -16.51 -61.39
C PRO A 85 -11.63 -16.30 -62.02
N GLY A 86 -10.58 -16.30 -61.20
CA GLY A 86 -9.24 -16.46 -61.75
C GLY A 86 -8.08 -16.18 -60.77
N THR A 87 -7.61 -17.18 -60.07
CA THR A 87 -6.26 -17.21 -59.51
C THR A 87 -5.17 -17.18 -60.57
N PRO A 88 -4.03 -16.55 -60.29
CA PRO A 88 -2.77 -17.20 -60.65
C PRO A 88 -1.78 -17.34 -59.49
N ARG A 89 -1.24 -18.56 -59.40
CA ARG A 89 0.00 -18.95 -58.73
C ARG A 89 1.20 -18.23 -59.37
N GLN A 90 2.24 -18.14 -58.54
CA GLN A 90 3.68 -17.87 -58.78
C GLN A 90 4.09 -16.65 -57.92
N ASP A 91 5.07 -16.74 -56.96
CA ASP A 91 6.37 -17.39 -57.00
C ASP A 91 6.88 -17.70 -55.56
N GLU A 92 6.96 -18.96 -55.20
CA GLU A 92 7.73 -19.47 -54.09
C GLU A 92 9.15 -19.83 -54.54
N THR A 93 10.01 -18.88 -54.83
CA THR A 93 11.42 -19.22 -55.15
C THR A 93 12.45 -18.16 -54.78
N ALA A 94 12.12 -17.21 -53.93
CA ALA A 94 13.11 -16.19 -53.54
C ALA A 94 13.53 -16.17 -52.06
N ILE A 95 13.01 -17.07 -51.19
CA ILE A 95 13.34 -17.11 -49.75
C ILE A 95 14.18 -18.30 -49.32
N ARG A 96 14.69 -19.11 -50.27
CA ARG A 96 15.45 -20.35 -49.96
C ARG A 96 16.95 -20.26 -50.26
N ARG A 97 17.54 -19.07 -50.34
CA ARG A 97 19.00 -18.87 -50.58
C ARG A 97 19.74 -18.04 -49.57
N GLN A 98 19.17 -17.74 -48.41
CA GLN A 98 19.90 -17.05 -47.32
C GLN A 98 20.14 -17.89 -46.06
N ASP A 99 19.58 -19.10 -45.94
CA ASP A 99 19.77 -19.95 -44.74
C ASP A 99 20.84 -21.05 -44.91
N GLU A 100 21.55 -21.14 -46.02
CA GLU A 100 22.63 -22.13 -46.19
C GLU A 100 24.06 -21.59 -45.99
N SER A 101 24.25 -20.33 -45.63
CA SER A 101 25.58 -19.77 -45.40
C SER A 101 26.00 -19.55 -43.94
N MET A 102 25.15 -19.92 -42.96
CA MET A 102 25.47 -19.82 -41.52
C MET A 102 25.70 -21.13 -40.79
N ASN A 103 25.64 -22.28 -41.48
CA ASN A 103 25.81 -23.61 -40.87
C ASN A 103 27.14 -24.31 -41.21
N ARG A 104 28.19 -23.59 -41.53
CA ARG A 104 29.53 -24.13 -41.83
C ARG A 104 30.68 -23.52 -41.06
N ARG A 105 30.45 -23.12 -39.77
CA ARG A 105 31.52 -22.71 -38.85
C ARG A 105 31.28 -23.14 -37.40
N GLN A 106 30.83 -24.37 -37.19
CA GLN A 106 30.77 -24.97 -35.85
C GLN A 106 31.12 -26.46 -35.88
N ASP A 107 32.26 -26.82 -36.42
CA ASP A 107 32.84 -28.13 -36.20
C ASP A 107 34.35 -28.02 -36.28
N GLU A 108 34.97 -27.38 -35.31
CA GLU A 108 36.41 -27.54 -34.96
C GLU A 108 36.64 -26.80 -33.65
N ASN A 109 36.31 -27.39 -32.52
CA ASN A 109 37.08 -27.35 -31.28
C ASN A 109 36.40 -28.25 -30.22
N LYS A 110 36.72 -29.52 -30.31
CA LYS A 110 36.60 -30.47 -29.20
C LYS A 110 37.99 -30.75 -28.72
N GLN A 111 38.31 -30.25 -27.53
CA GLN A 111 39.15 -30.90 -26.50
C GLN A 111 39.72 -29.85 -25.56
N THR A 112 39.14 -29.70 -24.39
CA THR A 112 39.78 -29.98 -23.09
C THR A 112 38.76 -29.59 -22.01
N GLY A 113 38.47 -30.52 -21.13
CA GLY A 113 37.50 -30.35 -20.07
C GLY A 113 38.00 -29.43 -18.97
N ASP A 114 37.07 -28.72 -18.39
CA ASP A 114 37.11 -28.42 -16.95
C ASP A 114 35.67 -28.28 -16.45
N ASP A 115 35.33 -29.21 -15.58
CA ASP A 115 34.06 -29.37 -14.91
C ASP A 115 34.00 -28.37 -13.76
N SER A 116 33.55 -27.15 -13.98
CA SER A 116 33.17 -26.25 -12.90
C SER A 116 31.66 -26.01 -12.92
N ARG A 117 30.96 -26.81 -12.09
CA ARG A 117 29.57 -26.65 -11.71
C ARG A 117 29.30 -25.20 -11.29
N PHE A 118 28.49 -24.51 -12.04
CA PHE A 118 27.86 -23.26 -11.61
C PHE A 118 26.85 -23.59 -10.51
N ASP A 119 27.26 -23.33 -9.26
CA ASP A 119 26.40 -23.31 -8.09
C ASP A 119 25.74 -21.91 -8.04
N PRO A 120 24.42 -21.77 -8.21
CA PRO A 120 23.74 -20.49 -8.06
C PRO A 120 23.55 -20.22 -6.57
N ARG A 121 24.58 -19.67 -5.93
CA ARG A 121 24.42 -19.11 -4.59
C ARG A 121 23.51 -17.89 -4.69
N PRO A 122 22.45 -17.79 -3.90
CA PRO A 122 21.62 -16.59 -3.87
C PRO A 122 22.47 -15.43 -3.36
N VAL A 123 22.54 -14.38 -4.15
CA VAL A 123 23.09 -13.09 -3.72
C VAL A 123 22.17 -12.56 -2.64
N VAL A 124 22.58 -12.64 -1.39
CA VAL A 124 21.89 -12.06 -0.24
C VAL A 124 21.96 -10.55 -0.38
N VAL A 125 20.85 -9.93 -0.79
CA VAL A 125 20.71 -8.47 -0.81
C VAL A 125 20.09 -8.04 0.51
N PRO A 126 20.72 -7.16 1.30
CA PRO A 126 20.18 -6.74 2.60
C PRO A 126 18.84 -6.01 2.43
N GLY A 127 17.81 -6.53 3.06
CA GLY A 127 16.48 -5.90 3.09
C GLY A 127 16.47 -4.61 3.92
N PHE A 128 15.56 -3.73 3.58
CA PHE A 128 15.38 -2.38 4.14
C PHE A 128 14.86 -2.32 5.59
N VAL A 129 15.15 -3.32 6.40
CA VAL A 129 14.70 -3.41 7.80
C VAL A 129 15.59 -2.62 8.78
N ARG A 130 16.63 -1.94 8.29
CA ARG A 130 17.47 -1.08 9.14
C ARG A 130 17.48 0.33 8.61
N LYS A 131 16.52 1.14 9.04
CA LYS A 131 16.39 2.57 8.70
C LYS A 131 17.65 3.40 9.04
N GLN A 132 18.59 2.87 9.80
CA GLN A 132 19.83 3.56 10.17
C GLN A 132 21.10 2.69 10.03
N GLU A 133 21.04 1.39 10.26
CA GLU A 133 22.23 0.54 10.25
C GLU A 133 22.72 0.13 8.85
N SER A 134 21.87 0.17 7.81
CA SER A 134 22.29 -0.19 6.45
C SER A 134 23.09 0.92 5.75
N PHE A 135 22.85 2.18 6.09
CA PHE A 135 23.68 3.30 5.62
C PHE A 135 25.01 3.37 6.37
N GLU A 136 25.10 2.87 7.60
CA GLU A 136 26.36 2.79 8.35
C GLU A 136 27.17 1.53 7.97
N LYS A 137 26.55 0.38 7.70
CA LYS A 137 27.26 -0.85 7.30
C LYS A 137 27.81 -0.81 5.87
N VAL A 138 27.20 -0.05 4.96
CA VAL A 138 27.79 0.22 3.64
C VAL A 138 29.09 1.02 3.76
N LYS A 139 29.36 1.63 4.93
CA LYS A 139 30.65 2.28 5.22
C LYS A 139 31.77 1.31 5.61
N GLU A 140 31.47 0.09 6.06
CA GLU A 140 32.49 -0.85 6.56
C GLU A 140 32.96 -1.90 5.53
N ASP A 141 32.11 -2.29 4.55
CA ASP A 141 32.41 -3.41 3.63
C ASP A 141 32.66 -2.99 2.15
N ALA A 142 32.78 -1.70 1.85
CA ALA A 142 33.21 -1.26 0.51
C ALA A 142 34.73 -1.37 0.36
N PRO A 143 35.27 -1.91 -0.76
CA PRO A 143 36.69 -1.89 -1.00
C PRO A 143 37.21 -0.45 -0.98
N ARG A 144 38.26 -0.20 -0.20
CA ARG A 144 38.94 1.08 -0.09
C ARG A 144 39.39 1.55 -1.50
N ALA A 145 38.56 2.41 -2.09
CA ALA A 145 38.93 3.19 -3.27
C ALA A 145 38.86 4.67 -2.87
N GLU A 146 40.02 5.29 -2.85
CA GLU A 146 40.40 6.71 -2.87
C GLU A 146 40.13 7.59 -1.62
N PRO A 147 40.95 8.64 -1.41
CA PRO A 147 40.90 9.43 -0.18
C PRO A 147 39.56 10.08 -0.02
N ALA A 148 38.80 9.59 0.96
CA ALA A 148 37.52 10.14 1.35
C ALA A 148 37.69 11.65 1.56
N ASP A 149 36.96 12.43 0.78
CA ASP A 149 36.78 13.86 0.97
C ASP A 149 36.48 14.08 2.46
N SER A 150 37.36 14.71 3.20
CA SER A 150 37.32 14.91 4.66
C SER A 150 36.17 15.84 5.07
N ARG A 151 35.31 16.22 4.11
CA ARG A 151 34.16 17.08 4.33
C ARG A 151 33.07 16.37 5.10
N SER A 152 32.57 17.05 6.11
CA SER A 152 31.44 16.57 6.91
C SER A 152 30.20 16.36 6.03
N ARG A 153 29.53 15.20 6.20
CA ARG A 153 28.34 14.79 5.43
C ARG A 153 27.10 14.87 6.31
N LEU A 154 26.01 15.47 5.80
CA LEU A 154 24.70 15.50 6.43
C LEU A 154 23.63 15.00 5.47
N SER A 155 22.63 14.29 6.00
CA SER A 155 21.45 13.87 5.25
C SER A 155 20.22 14.68 5.69
N ILE A 156 19.47 15.23 4.74
CA ILE A 156 18.22 15.95 5.03
C ILE A 156 17.18 15.03 5.68
N ASN A 157 17.16 13.77 5.28
CA ASN A 157 16.21 12.78 5.80
C ASN A 157 16.49 12.44 7.26
N ASP A 158 17.77 12.35 7.66
CA ASP A 158 18.16 12.12 9.04
C ASP A 158 17.77 13.31 9.93
N LEU A 159 17.98 14.53 9.43
CA LEU A 159 17.55 15.75 10.15
C LEU A 159 16.03 15.81 10.31
N THR A 160 15.28 15.38 9.32
CA THR A 160 13.81 15.34 9.39
C THR A 160 13.32 14.32 10.43
N ALA A 161 14.06 13.22 10.64
CA ALA A 161 13.74 12.23 11.67
C ALA A 161 14.11 12.68 13.10
N MET A 162 15.07 13.61 13.26
CA MET A 162 15.54 14.11 14.56
C MET A 162 14.47 14.91 15.29
N GLY A 163 14.53 14.90 16.63
CA GLY A 163 13.73 15.74 17.51
C GLY A 163 14.20 17.21 17.54
N PHE A 164 13.33 18.13 17.97
CA PHE A 164 13.70 19.56 18.08
C PHE A 164 14.94 19.82 18.95
N LYS A 165 15.13 19.04 20.03
CA LYS A 165 16.26 19.21 20.92
C LYS A 165 17.58 18.89 20.21
N GLU A 166 17.62 17.76 19.53
CA GLU A 166 18.80 17.30 18.78
C GLU A 166 19.15 18.25 17.62
N LEU A 167 18.11 18.72 16.89
CA LEU A 167 18.29 19.71 15.82
C LEU A 167 18.87 21.02 16.33
N ARG A 168 18.44 21.52 17.50
CA ARG A 168 19.00 22.75 18.11
C ARG A 168 20.45 22.56 18.54
N GLU A 169 20.76 21.41 19.15
CA GLU A 169 22.15 21.07 19.49
C GLU A 169 23.07 21.03 18.25
N LEU A 170 22.57 20.42 17.16
CA LEU A 170 23.26 20.40 15.88
C LEU A 170 23.38 21.81 15.29
N GLY A 171 22.33 22.64 15.37
CA GLY A 171 22.33 24.02 14.93
C GLY A 171 23.40 24.86 15.64
N VAL A 172 23.57 24.70 16.95
CA VAL A 172 24.65 25.36 17.71
C VAL A 172 26.03 24.91 17.20
N ARG A 173 26.21 23.60 16.95
CA ARG A 173 27.47 23.07 16.39
C ARG A 173 27.76 23.58 14.98
N THR A 174 26.73 23.84 14.19
CA THR A 174 26.83 24.45 12.87
C THR A 174 26.87 25.98 12.92
N GLY A 175 26.93 26.59 14.14
CA GLY A 175 27.17 28.01 14.38
C GLY A 175 25.96 28.90 14.17
N LEU A 176 24.76 28.35 14.27
CA LEU A 176 23.53 29.14 14.28
C LEU A 176 23.30 29.79 15.67
N ASN A 177 22.70 30.99 15.67
CA ASN A 177 22.38 31.70 16.90
C ASN A 177 21.23 30.98 17.63
N HIS A 178 21.42 30.75 18.95
CA HIS A 178 20.46 30.03 19.77
C HIS A 178 19.09 30.73 19.85
N GLU A 179 19.06 32.07 19.94
CA GLU A 179 17.84 32.87 20.04
C GLU A 179 17.00 32.77 18.75
N GLU A 180 17.63 32.82 17.58
CA GLU A 180 16.96 32.70 16.29
C GLU A 180 16.34 31.32 16.11
N MET A 181 17.02 30.27 16.54
CA MET A 181 16.52 28.87 16.44
C MET A 181 15.26 28.61 17.28
N MET A 182 15.01 29.38 18.34
CA MET A 182 13.85 29.14 19.22
C MET A 182 12.52 29.51 18.57
N VAL A 183 12.54 30.41 17.59
CA VAL A 183 11.34 30.94 16.89
C VAL A 183 11.02 30.11 15.63
N LEU A 184 12.00 29.39 15.07
CA LEU A 184 11.87 28.69 13.81
C LEU A 184 11.03 27.41 13.94
N LYS A 185 10.23 27.14 12.91
CA LYS A 185 9.57 25.84 12.73
C LYS A 185 10.62 24.76 12.39
N LYS A 186 10.28 23.48 12.60
CA LYS A 186 11.20 22.36 12.38
C LYS A 186 11.84 22.38 10.98
N GLN A 187 11.05 22.58 9.94
CA GLN A 187 11.53 22.62 8.54
C GLN A 187 12.44 23.83 8.27
N GLU A 188 12.10 24.99 8.82
CA GLU A 188 12.93 26.21 8.72
C GLU A 188 14.28 26.03 9.43
N LEU A 189 14.26 25.39 10.60
CA LEU A 189 15.47 25.06 11.35
C LEU A 189 16.37 24.11 10.57
N ILE A 190 15.81 23.04 9.99
CA ILE A 190 16.55 22.11 9.12
C ILE A 190 17.16 22.85 7.94
N PHE A 191 16.39 23.72 7.28
CA PHE A 191 16.86 24.53 6.16
C PHE A 191 18.08 25.39 6.55
N GLN A 192 18.02 26.08 7.69
CA GLN A 192 19.13 26.92 8.18
C GLN A 192 20.36 26.09 8.55
N ILE A 193 20.18 24.92 9.19
CA ILE A 193 21.28 24.02 9.51
C ILE A 193 21.99 23.56 8.23
N LEU A 194 21.23 23.14 7.21
CA LEU A 194 21.79 22.69 5.94
C LEU A 194 22.51 23.81 5.18
N LYS A 195 21.95 25.02 5.21
CA LYS A 195 22.57 26.20 4.61
C LYS A 195 23.89 26.52 5.27
N ALA A 196 23.93 26.64 6.60
CA ALA A 196 25.14 26.89 7.37
C ALA A 196 26.21 25.79 7.17
N HIS A 197 25.77 24.53 7.06
CA HIS A 197 26.66 23.40 6.77
C HIS A 197 27.31 23.52 5.40
N THR A 198 26.55 23.90 4.38
CA THR A 198 27.08 24.08 3.01
C THR A 198 28.04 25.26 2.91
N GLU A 199 27.74 26.38 3.61
CA GLU A 199 28.63 27.55 3.66
C GLU A 199 30.00 27.23 4.26
N ARG A 200 30.08 26.21 5.11
CA ARG A 200 31.33 25.66 5.67
C ARG A 200 32.00 24.59 4.79
N GLY A 201 31.49 24.38 3.58
CA GLY A 201 32.01 23.40 2.64
C GLY A 201 31.58 21.96 2.91
N GLY A 202 30.58 21.73 3.76
CA GLY A 202 29.96 20.42 3.99
C GLY A 202 29.17 19.92 2.79
N ILE A 203 29.00 18.61 2.71
CA ILE A 203 28.24 17.96 1.65
C ILE A 203 26.89 17.49 2.19
N ILE A 204 25.81 17.79 1.45
CA ILE A 204 24.47 17.38 1.81
C ILE A 204 23.99 16.27 0.89
N TYR A 205 23.42 15.23 1.50
CA TYR A 205 22.75 14.12 0.81
C TYR A 205 21.25 14.13 1.08
N ALA A 206 20.52 13.60 0.13
CA ALA A 206 19.09 13.41 0.28
C ALA A 206 18.58 12.22 -0.53
N TYR A 207 17.47 11.65 -0.09
CA TYR A 207 16.67 10.71 -0.87
C TYR A 207 15.19 11.07 -0.82
N GLY A 208 14.47 10.70 -1.87
CA GLY A 208 13.02 10.86 -1.94
C GLY A 208 12.46 10.14 -3.15
N SER A 209 11.14 10.07 -3.22
CA SER A 209 10.45 9.51 -4.39
C SER A 209 10.14 10.61 -5.39
N LEU A 210 10.54 10.41 -6.63
CA LEU A 210 10.43 11.40 -7.71
C LEU A 210 8.98 11.55 -8.18
N GLU A 211 8.47 12.77 -8.15
CA GLU A 211 7.27 13.20 -8.85
C GLU A 211 7.67 14.10 -10.02
N ILE A 212 7.36 13.68 -11.24
CA ILE A 212 7.62 14.48 -12.46
C ILE A 212 6.37 15.30 -12.77
N LEU A 213 6.53 16.61 -12.89
CA LEU A 213 5.48 17.53 -13.23
C LEU A 213 5.29 17.65 -14.76
N PRO A 214 4.14 18.15 -15.25
CA PRO A 214 3.85 18.26 -16.68
C PRO A 214 4.90 19.06 -17.48
N ASP A 215 5.57 20.01 -16.83
CA ASP A 215 6.63 20.85 -17.44
C ASP A 215 7.95 20.09 -17.62
N GLY A 216 8.02 18.82 -17.20
CA GLY A 216 9.16 17.93 -17.42
C GLY A 216 10.29 18.03 -16.38
N TYR A 217 10.18 18.89 -15.36
CA TYR A 217 11.03 18.85 -14.18
C TYR A 217 10.35 18.05 -13.06
N GLY A 218 11.06 17.73 -12.00
CA GLY A 218 10.50 16.93 -10.91
C GLY A 218 10.97 17.38 -9.54
N PHE A 219 10.27 16.84 -8.52
CA PHE A 219 10.64 16.97 -7.13
C PHE A 219 10.78 15.62 -6.47
N LEU A 220 11.78 15.46 -5.61
CA LEU A 220 11.84 14.34 -4.69
C LEU A 220 10.98 14.65 -3.49
N ARG A 221 9.92 13.86 -3.33
CA ARG A 221 8.98 13.93 -2.21
C ARG A 221 9.44 13.03 -1.07
N SER A 222 9.30 13.52 0.15
CA SER A 222 9.65 12.75 1.34
C SER A 222 8.57 11.74 1.71
N PRO A 223 8.91 10.45 1.94
CA PRO A 223 7.96 9.48 2.47
C PRO A 223 7.49 9.81 3.88
N GLN A 224 8.28 10.57 4.67
CA GLN A 224 7.94 11.00 6.02
C GLN A 224 6.75 11.97 6.05
N ASN A 225 6.52 12.71 4.97
CA ASN A 225 5.38 13.60 4.77
C ASN A 225 4.32 12.97 3.85
N SER A 226 4.29 11.65 3.72
CA SER A 226 3.37 10.94 2.82
C SER A 226 3.33 11.54 1.41
N TYR A 227 4.49 11.95 0.89
CA TYR A 227 4.70 12.59 -0.43
C TYR A 227 3.96 13.92 -0.63
N LEU A 228 3.57 14.61 0.46
CA LEU A 228 3.02 15.98 0.38
C LEU A 228 4.09 16.95 -0.15
N PRO A 229 3.72 17.87 -1.04
CA PRO A 229 4.57 18.99 -1.40
C PRO A 229 5.00 19.78 -0.16
N GLY A 230 6.30 20.00 -0.02
CA GLY A 230 6.87 20.69 1.13
C GLY A 230 8.05 21.60 0.77
N SER A 231 8.51 22.37 1.74
CA SER A 231 9.71 23.22 1.61
C SER A 231 11.01 22.41 1.58
N ASP A 232 10.94 21.14 1.98
CA ASP A 232 12.01 20.15 2.01
C ASP A 232 12.13 19.34 0.71
N ASP A 233 11.27 19.63 -0.29
CA ASP A 233 11.35 19.02 -1.60
C ASP A 233 12.64 19.37 -2.33
N ILE A 234 13.15 18.40 -3.10
CA ILE A 234 14.41 18.56 -3.82
C ILE A 234 14.14 18.60 -5.31
N TYR A 235 14.49 19.70 -5.94
CA TYR A 235 14.32 19.89 -7.37
C TYR A 235 15.26 18.98 -8.18
N ILE A 236 14.72 18.31 -9.19
CA ILE A 236 15.47 17.58 -10.21
C ILE A 236 15.21 18.20 -11.59
N SER A 237 16.31 18.48 -12.31
CA SER A 237 16.22 19.10 -13.63
C SER A 237 15.74 18.13 -14.72
N PRO A 238 15.08 18.64 -15.80
CA PRO A 238 14.69 17.82 -16.94
C PRO A 238 15.86 17.11 -17.62
N SER A 239 17.07 17.69 -17.57
CA SER A 239 18.28 17.08 -18.12
C SER A 239 18.70 15.83 -17.34
N GLN A 240 18.65 15.86 -16.00
CA GLN A 240 18.92 14.69 -15.17
C GLN A 240 17.87 13.60 -15.33
N ILE A 241 16.59 13.98 -15.41
CA ILE A 241 15.47 13.05 -15.64
C ILE A 241 15.70 12.29 -16.96
N ARG A 242 16.03 13.00 -18.03
CA ARG A 242 16.33 12.37 -19.33
C ARG A 242 17.60 11.54 -19.33
N LEU A 243 18.67 12.05 -18.69
CA LEU A 243 19.98 11.38 -18.65
C LEU A 243 19.90 10.00 -18.01
N PHE A 244 19.19 9.88 -16.88
CA PHE A 244 19.06 8.64 -16.13
C PHE A 244 17.76 7.86 -16.42
N ASN A 245 16.95 8.30 -17.41
CA ASN A 245 15.65 7.69 -17.73
C ASN A 245 14.75 7.56 -16.49
N LEU A 246 14.72 8.61 -15.65
CA LEU A 246 13.93 8.61 -14.43
C LEU A 246 12.44 8.70 -14.74
N LYS A 247 11.64 8.08 -13.90
CA LYS A 247 10.18 8.09 -13.98
C LYS A 247 9.58 8.45 -12.62
N THR A 248 8.33 8.92 -12.64
CA THR A 248 7.57 9.11 -11.39
C THR A 248 7.57 7.81 -10.58
N GLY A 249 7.81 7.93 -9.27
CA GLY A 249 7.94 6.80 -8.35
C GLY A 249 9.37 6.32 -8.12
N ASP A 250 10.35 6.72 -8.93
CA ASP A 250 11.75 6.37 -8.67
C ASP A 250 12.23 6.95 -7.34
N THR A 251 12.83 6.12 -6.51
CA THR A 251 13.53 6.56 -5.29
C THR A 251 14.94 6.96 -5.68
N VAL A 252 15.24 8.26 -5.63
CA VAL A 252 16.53 8.80 -6.02
C VAL A 252 17.31 9.22 -4.78
N TYR A 253 18.56 8.78 -4.68
CA TYR A 253 19.52 9.19 -3.65
C TYR A 253 20.70 9.90 -4.31
N GLY A 254 21.15 10.98 -3.70
CA GLY A 254 22.31 11.69 -4.21
C GLY A 254 22.69 12.94 -3.45
N GLN A 255 23.73 13.60 -3.96
CA GLN A 255 24.21 14.85 -3.44
C GLN A 255 23.31 16.01 -3.89
N ILE A 256 22.98 16.89 -2.96
CA ILE A 256 22.20 18.10 -3.23
C ILE A 256 23.02 19.37 -2.95
N ARG A 257 22.56 20.49 -3.49
CA ARG A 257 23.11 21.81 -3.22
C ARG A 257 22.07 22.73 -2.61
N SER A 258 22.53 23.69 -1.84
CA SER A 258 21.69 24.78 -1.32
C SER A 258 21.07 25.61 -2.45
N PRO A 259 19.89 26.21 -2.22
CA PRO A 259 19.26 27.14 -3.15
C PRO A 259 20.18 28.34 -3.43
N LYS A 260 20.20 28.78 -4.68
CA LYS A 260 20.82 30.04 -5.10
C LYS A 260 19.87 31.22 -4.85
N GLU A 261 20.37 32.44 -5.00
CA GLU A 261 19.50 33.63 -4.96
C GLU A 261 18.34 33.49 -5.95
N GLY A 262 17.09 33.64 -5.43
CA GLY A 262 15.85 33.47 -6.20
C GLY A 262 15.31 32.03 -6.29
N GLU A 263 16.07 31.02 -5.88
CA GLU A 263 15.57 29.64 -5.78
C GLU A 263 14.94 29.36 -4.40
N ARG A 264 13.88 28.55 -4.38
CA ARG A 264 13.18 28.19 -3.14
C ARG A 264 13.61 26.81 -2.59
N PHE A 265 14.04 25.90 -3.47
CA PHE A 265 14.25 24.50 -3.15
C PHE A 265 15.73 24.13 -3.26
N PHE A 266 16.14 23.15 -2.47
CA PHE A 266 17.39 22.43 -2.71
C PHE A 266 17.34 21.79 -4.10
N ALA A 267 18.49 21.64 -4.75
CA ALA A 267 18.53 21.05 -6.06
C ALA A 267 19.49 19.85 -6.10
N MET A 268 19.11 18.78 -6.79
CA MET A 268 19.94 17.62 -7.02
C MET A 268 21.19 18.03 -7.83
N LEU A 269 22.35 17.82 -7.24
CA LEU A 269 23.64 18.08 -7.90
C LEU A 269 24.13 16.84 -8.65
N ARG A 270 24.15 15.69 -7.97
CA ARG A 270 24.61 14.40 -8.51
C ARG A 270 23.71 13.28 -8.03
N VAL A 271 23.17 12.49 -8.95
CA VAL A 271 22.45 11.23 -8.66
C VAL A 271 23.49 10.14 -8.42
N GLU A 272 23.42 9.47 -7.28
CA GLU A 272 24.32 8.37 -6.90
C GLU A 272 23.64 7.01 -6.98
N GLN A 273 22.34 6.95 -6.60
CA GLN A 273 21.57 5.71 -6.69
C GLN A 273 20.13 6.01 -7.15
N VAL A 274 19.55 5.03 -7.84
CA VAL A 274 18.14 5.00 -8.25
C VAL A 274 17.58 3.65 -7.81
N ASN A 275 16.52 3.66 -6.98
CA ASN A 275 15.89 2.46 -6.43
C ASN A 275 16.88 1.51 -5.74
N PHE A 276 17.89 2.09 -5.06
CA PHE A 276 18.99 1.42 -4.32
C PHE A 276 20.02 0.70 -5.20
N ASP A 277 19.98 0.91 -6.52
CA ASP A 277 20.95 0.40 -7.48
C ASP A 277 21.71 1.55 -8.14
N GLU A 278 22.74 1.22 -8.90
CA GLU A 278 23.47 2.21 -9.70
C GLU A 278 22.56 2.83 -10.78
N PRO A 279 22.72 4.12 -11.11
CA PRO A 279 21.86 4.79 -12.11
C PRO A 279 21.86 4.13 -13.49
N ALA A 280 22.90 3.38 -13.84
CA ALA A 280 23.00 2.63 -15.09
C ALA A 280 21.93 1.52 -15.20
N VAL A 281 21.51 0.91 -14.07
CA VAL A 281 20.46 -0.09 -14.04
C VAL A 281 19.12 0.54 -14.42
N ALA A 282 18.83 1.74 -13.90
CA ALA A 282 17.59 2.46 -14.21
C ALA A 282 17.47 2.83 -15.70
N GLN A 283 18.59 3.12 -16.36
CA GLN A 283 18.59 3.44 -17.80
C GLN A 283 18.14 2.26 -18.68
N ASN A 284 18.52 1.04 -18.29
CA ASN A 284 18.32 -0.19 -19.07
C ASN A 284 17.16 -1.05 -18.60
N ARG A 285 16.38 -0.61 -17.60
CA ARG A 285 15.26 -1.37 -17.04
C ARG A 285 14.11 -1.58 -18.03
N ILE A 286 13.47 -2.72 -17.94
CA ILE A 286 12.25 -3.02 -18.69
C ILE A 286 11.07 -2.37 -17.95
N PRO A 287 10.20 -1.59 -18.63
CA PRO A 287 9.01 -1.01 -18.03
C PRO A 287 8.08 -2.08 -17.44
N PHE A 288 7.47 -1.78 -16.28
CA PHE A 288 6.59 -2.70 -15.54
C PHE A 288 5.48 -3.32 -16.40
N GLU A 289 4.91 -2.54 -17.32
CA GLU A 289 3.85 -2.94 -18.22
C GLU A 289 4.29 -4.01 -19.23
N ASN A 290 5.59 -4.10 -19.51
CA ASN A 290 6.19 -5.06 -20.46
C ASN A 290 6.75 -6.31 -19.79
N LEU A 291 6.67 -6.40 -18.45
CA LEU A 291 7.11 -7.57 -17.71
C LEU A 291 6.09 -8.70 -17.79
N THR A 292 6.53 -9.93 -17.98
CA THR A 292 5.67 -11.12 -18.09
C THR A 292 5.09 -11.51 -16.73
N PRO A 293 3.75 -11.48 -16.54
CA PRO A 293 3.13 -11.83 -15.28
C PRO A 293 3.02 -13.34 -15.11
N LEU A 294 3.33 -13.82 -13.91
CA LEU A 294 3.18 -15.21 -13.47
C LEU A 294 2.16 -15.33 -12.32
N TYR A 295 1.73 -16.56 -12.05
CA TYR A 295 1.03 -16.85 -10.80
C TYR A 295 1.99 -16.78 -9.61
N PRO A 296 1.48 -16.53 -8.39
CA PRO A 296 2.28 -16.69 -7.17
C PRO A 296 2.75 -18.14 -7.02
N GLU A 297 4.05 -18.37 -6.94
CA GLU A 297 4.67 -19.68 -6.76
C GLU A 297 5.47 -19.78 -5.47
N GLU A 298 5.96 -18.64 -4.95
CA GLU A 298 6.67 -18.57 -3.68
C GLU A 298 5.78 -17.98 -2.59
N ARG A 299 5.62 -18.74 -1.49
CA ARG A 299 4.83 -18.35 -0.34
C ARG A 299 5.61 -17.39 0.58
N PHE A 300 4.97 -16.32 1.04
CA PHE A 300 5.42 -15.61 2.23
C PHE A 300 5.17 -16.49 3.46
N ASN A 301 6.24 -16.88 4.14
CA ASN A 301 6.07 -17.55 5.43
C ASN A 301 5.64 -16.52 6.49
N LEU A 302 4.44 -16.70 7.03
CA LEU A 302 3.87 -15.82 8.05
C LEU A 302 3.98 -16.40 9.46
N GLU A 303 4.58 -17.56 9.62
CA GLU A 303 4.77 -18.20 10.90
C GLU A 303 5.94 -17.54 11.64
N THR A 304 5.68 -17.02 12.84
CA THR A 304 6.67 -16.31 13.68
C THR A 304 6.80 -16.99 15.04
N ALA A 305 5.98 -16.61 16.00
CA ALA A 305 5.98 -17.16 17.35
C ALA A 305 4.94 -18.27 17.51
N THR A 306 5.15 -19.15 18.48
CA THR A 306 4.26 -20.30 18.77
C THR A 306 2.84 -19.86 19.13
N ASP A 307 2.69 -18.76 19.84
CA ASP A 307 1.44 -18.18 20.33
C ASP A 307 0.73 -17.29 19.28
N GLU A 308 1.38 -16.95 18.15
CA GLU A 308 0.78 -16.14 17.11
C GLU A 308 -0.09 -16.99 16.17
N ILE A 309 -1.27 -17.36 16.67
CA ILE A 309 -2.22 -18.24 15.97
C ILE A 309 -2.78 -17.61 14.68
N SER A 310 -2.95 -16.28 14.65
CA SER A 310 -3.56 -15.59 13.50
C SER A 310 -2.78 -15.81 12.21
N THR A 311 -1.48 -15.57 12.26
CA THR A 311 -0.60 -15.72 11.10
C THR A 311 -0.36 -17.19 10.75
N ARG A 312 -0.37 -18.10 11.74
CA ARG A 312 -0.28 -19.55 11.54
C ARG A 312 -1.51 -20.07 10.77
N ILE A 313 -2.73 -19.63 11.14
CA ILE A 313 -3.97 -19.97 10.42
C ILE A 313 -3.91 -19.48 8.97
N ILE A 314 -3.54 -18.21 8.75
CA ILE A 314 -3.43 -17.67 7.40
C ILE A 314 -2.42 -18.47 6.58
N ASN A 315 -1.27 -18.78 7.14
CA ASN A 315 -0.20 -19.51 6.46
C ASN A 315 -0.64 -20.91 5.98
N LEU A 316 -1.61 -21.54 6.67
CA LEU A 316 -2.15 -22.86 6.29
C LEU A 316 -3.37 -22.76 5.37
N PHE A 317 -4.37 -21.95 5.73
CA PHE A 317 -5.68 -21.97 5.05
C PHE A 317 -5.81 -20.93 3.95
N CYS A 318 -4.99 -19.87 4.00
CA CYS A 318 -5.01 -18.75 3.06
C CYS A 318 -3.58 -18.33 2.74
N PRO A 319 -2.73 -19.21 2.17
CA PRO A 319 -1.34 -18.87 1.91
C PRO A 319 -1.23 -17.64 1.00
N ILE A 320 -0.35 -16.71 1.36
CA ILE A 320 -0.06 -15.51 0.59
C ILE A 320 1.23 -15.75 -0.19
N GLY A 321 1.16 -15.66 -1.50
CA GLY A 321 2.32 -15.79 -2.37
C GLY A 321 2.83 -14.44 -2.88
N ARG A 322 4.07 -14.42 -3.37
CA ARG A 322 4.65 -13.27 -4.05
C ARG A 322 3.86 -12.95 -5.32
N GLY A 323 3.35 -11.73 -5.42
CA GLY A 323 2.45 -11.33 -6.51
C GLY A 323 0.97 -11.56 -6.24
N GLN A 324 0.58 -11.88 -5.00
CA GLN A 324 -0.80 -12.12 -4.59
C GLN A 324 -1.65 -10.85 -4.67
N ARG A 325 -2.91 -10.99 -5.12
CA ARG A 325 -3.98 -10.01 -4.99
C ARG A 325 -4.93 -10.46 -3.90
N ALA A 326 -4.64 -10.06 -2.66
CA ALA A 326 -5.36 -10.53 -1.48
C ALA A 326 -6.38 -9.50 -0.98
N LEU A 327 -7.58 -9.98 -0.64
CA LEU A 327 -8.62 -9.17 0.02
C LEU A 327 -8.83 -9.68 1.45
N ILE A 328 -8.75 -8.78 2.42
CA ILE A 328 -9.24 -9.00 3.79
C ILE A 328 -10.63 -8.39 3.86
N VAL A 329 -11.65 -9.24 3.78
CA VAL A 329 -13.06 -8.85 3.82
C VAL A 329 -13.47 -8.68 5.26
N SER A 330 -13.76 -7.45 5.66
CA SER A 330 -13.92 -7.09 7.06
C SER A 330 -15.21 -6.32 7.35
N PRO A 331 -16.14 -6.91 8.09
CA PRO A 331 -17.16 -6.15 8.80
C PRO A 331 -16.53 -5.20 9.84
N PRO A 332 -17.22 -4.13 10.26
CA PRO A 332 -16.71 -3.25 11.30
C PRO A 332 -16.43 -3.99 12.61
N ARG A 333 -15.32 -3.59 13.30
CA ARG A 333 -14.90 -4.10 14.62
C ARG A 333 -14.48 -5.57 14.68
N THR A 334 -13.99 -6.15 13.61
CA THR A 334 -13.54 -7.57 13.55
C THR A 334 -12.03 -7.75 13.75
N GLY A 335 -11.29 -6.71 14.10
CA GLY A 335 -9.84 -6.79 14.35
C GLY A 335 -8.98 -6.68 13.08
N LYS A 336 -9.51 -6.06 12.02
CA LYS A 336 -8.85 -5.82 10.74
C LYS A 336 -7.43 -5.26 10.89
N THR A 337 -7.27 -4.14 11.61
CA THR A 337 -6.02 -3.40 11.77
C THR A 337 -4.96 -4.25 12.47
N ILE A 338 -5.36 -4.96 13.56
CA ILE A 338 -4.46 -5.87 14.29
C ILE A 338 -3.98 -7.02 13.39
N LEU A 339 -4.88 -7.58 12.57
CA LEU A 339 -4.50 -8.64 11.65
C LEU A 339 -3.49 -8.16 10.61
N MET A 340 -3.67 -6.96 10.07
CA MET A 340 -2.72 -6.34 9.15
C MET A 340 -1.36 -6.09 9.80
N GLN A 341 -1.32 -5.58 11.03
CA GLN A 341 -0.08 -5.39 11.80
C GLN A 341 0.66 -6.72 11.99
N LYS A 342 -0.06 -7.80 12.33
CA LYS A 342 0.52 -9.14 12.47
C LYS A 342 1.09 -9.67 11.16
N ILE A 343 0.38 -9.51 10.04
CA ILE A 343 0.87 -9.88 8.71
C ILE A 343 2.12 -9.07 8.35
N ALA A 344 2.08 -7.75 8.56
CA ALA A 344 3.21 -6.86 8.31
C ALA A 344 4.46 -7.27 9.08
N ASN A 345 4.30 -7.50 10.38
CA ASN A 345 5.41 -7.91 11.26
C ASN A 345 5.95 -9.30 10.90
N ALA A 346 5.07 -10.25 10.51
CA ALA A 346 5.49 -11.56 10.05
C ALA A 346 6.31 -11.49 8.74
N ILE A 347 5.87 -10.69 7.77
CA ILE A 347 6.62 -10.47 6.53
C ILE A 347 7.98 -9.82 6.82
N THR A 348 8.00 -8.77 7.64
CA THR A 348 9.24 -8.07 7.97
C THR A 348 10.24 -8.96 8.73
N HIS A 349 9.73 -9.84 9.61
CA HIS A 349 10.57 -10.77 10.38
C HIS A 349 11.16 -11.88 9.50
N ASN A 350 10.33 -12.51 8.67
CA ASN A 350 10.72 -13.71 7.91
C ASN A 350 11.33 -13.38 6.54
N GLN A 351 10.95 -12.26 5.91
CA GLN A 351 11.42 -11.81 4.61
C GLN A 351 11.96 -10.37 4.66
N PRO A 352 13.11 -10.15 5.32
CA PRO A 352 13.69 -8.81 5.47
C PRO A 352 14.08 -8.14 4.14
N ASN A 353 14.14 -8.91 3.06
CA ASN A 353 14.44 -8.42 1.71
C ASN A 353 13.22 -7.87 0.98
N ALA A 354 12.00 -8.18 1.44
CA ALA A 354 10.78 -7.64 0.86
C ALA A 354 10.58 -6.17 1.26
N TYR A 355 10.27 -5.33 0.29
CA TYR A 355 9.98 -3.91 0.53
C TYR A 355 8.52 -3.75 0.92
N LEU A 356 8.26 -3.42 2.18
CA LEU A 356 6.91 -3.31 2.72
C LEU A 356 6.46 -1.86 2.77
N ILE A 357 5.32 -1.57 2.14
CA ILE A 357 4.62 -0.28 2.19
C ILE A 357 3.25 -0.50 2.84
N VAL A 358 2.93 0.30 3.83
CA VAL A 358 1.58 0.38 4.40
C VAL A 358 0.94 1.66 3.92
N LEU A 359 -0.19 1.53 3.21
CA LEU A 359 -0.95 2.65 2.66
C LEU A 359 -2.29 2.76 3.37
N LEU A 360 -2.46 3.83 4.14
CA LEU A 360 -3.66 4.13 4.93
C LEU A 360 -4.44 5.25 4.26
N ILE A 361 -5.66 4.96 3.80
CA ILE A 361 -6.51 5.91 3.08
C ILE A 361 -7.79 6.19 3.85
N ASP A 362 -8.03 7.45 4.18
CA ASP A 362 -9.21 7.92 4.92
C ASP A 362 -9.32 7.22 6.30
N GLU A 363 -8.17 6.89 6.92
CA GLU A 363 -8.08 6.33 8.27
C GLU A 363 -7.81 7.43 9.31
N ARG A 364 -7.94 7.08 10.59
CA ARG A 364 -7.79 8.03 11.70
C ARG A 364 -6.31 8.30 12.00
N PRO A 365 -5.93 9.54 12.37
CA PRO A 365 -4.55 9.89 12.74
C PRO A 365 -3.95 9.01 13.83
N GLU A 366 -4.77 8.61 14.83
CA GLU A 366 -4.33 7.70 15.91
C GLU A 366 -4.01 6.29 15.41
N GLU A 367 -4.76 5.78 14.41
CA GLU A 367 -4.48 4.47 13.78
C GLU A 367 -3.21 4.53 12.91
N VAL A 368 -2.95 5.68 12.27
CA VAL A 368 -1.71 5.93 11.54
C VAL A 368 -0.51 5.88 12.48
N THR A 369 -0.56 6.61 13.58
CA THR A 369 0.52 6.67 14.58
C THR A 369 0.76 5.29 15.21
N ASP A 370 -0.30 4.52 15.48
CA ASP A 370 -0.18 3.15 16.01
C ASP A 370 0.53 2.24 15.00
N MET A 371 0.16 2.32 13.72
CA MET A 371 0.80 1.55 12.66
C MET A 371 2.30 1.90 12.50
N GLU A 372 2.65 3.20 12.52
CA GLU A 372 4.04 3.67 12.43
C GLU A 372 4.91 3.16 13.59
N ARG A 373 4.33 3.03 14.79
CA ARG A 373 5.04 2.56 15.98
C ARG A 373 5.17 1.04 16.03
N THR A 374 4.18 0.33 15.49
CA THR A 374 4.06 -1.13 15.62
C THR A 374 4.74 -1.87 14.48
N VAL A 375 4.78 -1.28 13.28
CA VAL A 375 5.25 -1.95 12.06
C VAL A 375 6.54 -1.31 11.53
N LYS A 376 7.53 -2.14 11.22
CA LYS A 376 8.77 -1.69 10.57
C LYS A 376 8.61 -1.68 9.04
N ALA A 377 7.90 -0.68 8.54
CA ALA A 377 7.61 -0.50 7.12
C ALA A 377 7.64 0.98 6.74
N GLU A 378 7.55 1.26 5.45
CA GLU A 378 7.23 2.61 5.00
C GLU A 378 5.73 2.83 5.14
N VAL A 379 5.31 3.62 6.14
CA VAL A 379 3.90 3.94 6.37
C VAL A 379 3.58 5.26 5.68
N ILE A 380 2.64 5.21 4.76
CA ILE A 380 2.14 6.34 3.98
C ILE A 380 0.66 6.49 4.27
N SER A 381 0.24 7.68 4.60
CA SER A 381 -1.15 7.93 5.00
C SER A 381 -1.75 9.14 4.31
N SER A 382 -3.06 9.10 4.18
CA SER A 382 -3.90 10.26 3.90
C SER A 382 -5.15 10.11 4.77
N THR A 383 -5.23 10.92 5.82
CA THR A 383 -6.21 10.81 6.90
C THR A 383 -7.57 11.37 6.51
N PHE A 384 -8.61 11.07 7.28
CA PHE A 384 -10.00 11.39 6.95
C PHE A 384 -10.30 12.91 6.85
N ASP A 385 -9.45 13.75 7.40
CA ASP A 385 -9.53 15.22 7.35
C ASP A 385 -8.98 15.80 6.04
N GLU A 386 -8.32 14.98 5.20
CA GLU A 386 -7.82 15.40 3.90
C GLU A 386 -8.86 15.22 2.79
N GLN A 387 -8.66 15.93 1.68
CA GLN A 387 -9.55 15.85 0.52
C GLN A 387 -9.38 14.55 -0.26
N ALA A 388 -10.44 14.10 -0.92
CA ALA A 388 -10.42 12.89 -1.75
C ALA A 388 -9.36 12.91 -2.88
N THR A 389 -9.06 14.09 -3.43
CA THR A 389 -7.97 14.28 -4.40
C THR A 389 -6.62 13.89 -3.83
N ARG A 390 -6.40 14.15 -2.53
CA ARG A 390 -5.17 13.79 -1.83
C ARG A 390 -5.05 12.28 -1.68
N HIS A 391 -6.14 11.60 -1.28
CA HIS A 391 -6.17 10.14 -1.19
C HIS A 391 -5.76 9.46 -2.51
N VAL A 392 -6.28 9.99 -3.62
CA VAL A 392 -5.95 9.51 -4.97
C VAL A 392 -4.48 9.75 -5.31
N GLN A 393 -3.97 10.97 -5.07
CA GLN A 393 -2.59 11.34 -5.39
C GLN A 393 -1.57 10.46 -4.64
N VAL A 394 -1.79 10.25 -3.33
CA VAL A 394 -0.92 9.39 -2.52
C VAL A 394 -0.92 7.96 -3.01
N ALA A 395 -2.11 7.41 -3.31
CA ALA A 395 -2.23 6.05 -3.81
C ALA A 395 -1.54 5.87 -5.18
N GLU A 396 -1.70 6.82 -6.10
CA GLU A 396 -1.02 6.80 -7.39
C GLU A 396 0.51 6.86 -7.21
N MET A 397 1.02 7.70 -6.31
CA MET A 397 2.46 7.79 -6.02
C MET A 397 3.03 6.49 -5.44
N VAL A 398 2.33 5.88 -4.47
CA VAL A 398 2.73 4.58 -3.90
C VAL A 398 2.76 3.49 -4.96
N LEU A 399 1.75 3.43 -5.83
CA LEU A 399 1.71 2.44 -6.90
C LEU A 399 2.87 2.61 -7.88
N GLU A 400 3.15 3.85 -8.31
CA GLU A 400 4.25 4.10 -9.23
C GLU A 400 5.61 3.78 -8.58
N LYS A 401 5.80 4.12 -7.29
CA LYS A 401 7.00 3.71 -6.55
C LYS A 401 7.14 2.18 -6.50
N ALA A 402 6.07 1.47 -6.16
CA ALA A 402 6.10 0.01 -6.11
C ALA A 402 6.47 -0.60 -7.47
N LYS A 403 5.91 -0.09 -8.57
CA LYS A 403 6.28 -0.53 -9.92
C LYS A 403 7.75 -0.29 -10.24
N ARG A 404 8.29 0.89 -9.86
CA ARG A 404 9.72 1.20 -10.07
C ARG A 404 10.63 0.24 -9.33
N LEU A 405 10.31 -0.10 -8.09
CA LEU A 405 11.07 -1.07 -7.31
C LEU A 405 11.03 -2.49 -7.92
N VAL A 406 9.87 -2.89 -8.43
CA VAL A 406 9.71 -4.19 -9.12
C VAL A 406 10.49 -4.24 -10.44
N GLU A 407 10.58 -3.13 -11.20
CA GLU A 407 11.44 -3.03 -12.39
C GLU A 407 12.92 -3.26 -12.08
N HIS A 408 13.31 -3.07 -10.82
CA HIS A 408 14.66 -3.36 -10.29
C HIS A 408 14.76 -4.75 -9.63
N GLY A 409 13.79 -5.65 -9.88
CA GLY A 409 13.81 -7.01 -9.38
C GLY A 409 13.51 -7.16 -7.88
N ARG A 410 12.89 -6.14 -7.25
CA ARG A 410 12.55 -6.17 -5.82
C ARG A 410 11.17 -6.81 -5.60
N ASP A 411 11.04 -7.53 -4.47
CA ASP A 411 9.74 -7.98 -3.98
C ASP A 411 9.11 -6.87 -3.16
N VAL A 412 7.96 -6.38 -3.62
CA VAL A 412 7.22 -5.28 -2.98
C VAL A 412 5.90 -5.78 -2.46
N VAL A 413 5.58 -5.44 -1.21
CA VAL A 413 4.29 -5.73 -0.59
C VAL A 413 3.62 -4.43 -0.21
N ILE A 414 2.39 -4.21 -0.70
CA ILE A 414 1.53 -3.09 -0.29
C ILE A 414 0.41 -3.63 0.59
N LEU A 415 0.34 -3.15 1.83
CA LEU A 415 -0.80 -3.32 2.71
C LEU A 415 -1.69 -2.08 2.58
N LEU A 416 -2.88 -2.23 2.01
CA LEU A 416 -3.81 -1.12 1.77
C LEU A 416 -5.01 -1.17 2.71
N ASP A 417 -5.16 -0.18 3.55
CA ASP A 417 -6.35 0.03 4.37
C ASP A 417 -7.01 1.37 4.05
N SER A 418 -8.08 1.47 3.29
CA SER A 418 -8.85 0.38 2.68
C SER A 418 -9.09 0.64 1.19
N ILE A 419 -9.25 -0.42 0.41
CA ILE A 419 -9.59 -0.31 -1.02
C ILE A 419 -11.00 0.28 -1.22
N THR A 420 -11.92 0.04 -0.28
CA THR A 420 -13.27 0.60 -0.31
C THR A 420 -13.23 2.11 -0.23
N ARG A 421 -12.44 2.67 0.69
CA ARG A 421 -12.29 4.12 0.86
C ARG A 421 -11.54 4.75 -0.31
N LEU A 422 -10.51 4.07 -0.83
CA LEU A 422 -9.83 4.50 -2.05
C LEU A 422 -10.79 4.57 -3.24
N ALA A 423 -11.65 3.57 -3.42
CA ALA A 423 -12.65 3.56 -4.48
C ALA A 423 -13.69 4.70 -4.32
N ARG A 424 -14.08 5.00 -3.08
CA ARG A 424 -14.94 6.17 -2.77
C ARG A 424 -14.26 7.49 -3.13
N ALA A 425 -12.97 7.64 -2.83
CA ALA A 425 -12.20 8.83 -3.20
C ALA A 425 -12.13 9.02 -4.72
N TYR A 426 -11.90 7.94 -5.45
CA TYR A 426 -11.96 7.99 -6.91
C TYR A 426 -13.36 8.35 -7.43
N ASN A 427 -14.41 7.84 -6.81
CA ASN A 427 -15.79 8.17 -7.22
C ASN A 427 -16.13 9.67 -7.04
N GLN A 428 -15.49 10.33 -6.06
CA GLN A 428 -15.65 11.78 -5.86
C GLN A 428 -14.80 12.63 -6.81
N THR A 429 -13.66 12.10 -7.26
CA THR A 429 -12.66 12.88 -8.04
C THR A 429 -12.78 12.68 -9.55
N VAL A 430 -13.34 11.57 -10.00
CA VAL A 430 -13.49 11.31 -11.44
C VAL A 430 -14.60 12.20 -12.03
N PRO A 431 -14.37 12.82 -13.20
CA PRO A 431 -15.43 13.53 -13.91
C PRO A 431 -16.63 12.62 -14.18
N THR A 432 -17.83 13.12 -13.90
CA THR A 432 -19.07 12.35 -14.06
C THR A 432 -19.28 11.87 -15.49
N SER A 433 -19.43 10.55 -15.67
CA SER A 433 -19.71 9.93 -16.96
C SER A 433 -21.17 10.12 -17.42
N GLY A 434 -22.05 10.53 -16.51
CA GLY A 434 -23.51 10.55 -16.70
C GLY A 434 -24.19 9.17 -16.59
N LYS A 435 -23.41 8.10 -16.34
CA LYS A 435 -23.90 6.73 -16.14
C LYS A 435 -23.56 6.29 -14.71
N ILE A 436 -24.57 6.25 -13.85
CA ILE A 436 -24.44 5.84 -12.47
C ILE A 436 -24.86 4.37 -12.36
N LEU A 437 -23.98 3.55 -11.80
CA LEU A 437 -24.25 2.17 -11.42
C LEU A 437 -25.09 2.11 -10.12
N SER A 438 -25.55 0.93 -9.73
CA SER A 438 -26.20 0.73 -8.43
C SER A 438 -25.29 1.22 -7.29
N GLY A 439 -25.88 1.73 -6.21
CA GLY A 439 -25.13 2.27 -5.08
C GLY A 439 -24.50 3.65 -5.28
N GLY A 440 -24.79 4.35 -6.40
CA GLY A 440 -24.28 5.71 -6.64
C GLY A 440 -22.82 5.75 -7.13
N VAL A 441 -22.32 4.66 -7.70
CA VAL A 441 -20.95 4.57 -8.26
C VAL A 441 -20.99 5.01 -9.71
N ASP A 442 -20.14 5.98 -10.10
CA ASP A 442 -19.94 6.34 -11.51
C ASP A 442 -19.28 5.19 -12.29
N SER A 443 -19.70 4.95 -13.52
CA SER A 443 -19.18 3.84 -14.35
C SER A 443 -17.67 3.88 -14.58
N ASN A 444 -17.05 5.06 -14.51
CA ASN A 444 -15.61 5.24 -14.68
C ASN A 444 -14.82 5.22 -13.37
N ALA A 445 -15.51 5.33 -12.22
CA ALA A 445 -14.88 5.51 -10.91
C ALA A 445 -13.98 4.33 -10.50
N LEU A 446 -14.38 3.10 -10.82
CA LEU A 446 -13.66 1.90 -10.39
C LEU A 446 -12.53 1.48 -11.33
N HIS A 447 -12.36 2.12 -12.49
CA HIS A 447 -11.33 1.73 -13.45
C HIS A 447 -9.90 1.88 -12.88
N LYS A 448 -9.58 3.05 -12.28
CA LYS A 448 -8.26 3.29 -11.70
C LYS A 448 -8.00 2.43 -10.45
N PRO A 449 -8.92 2.32 -9.45
CA PRO A 449 -8.75 1.41 -8.33
C PRO A 449 -8.57 -0.06 -8.74
N LYS A 450 -9.29 -0.54 -9.75
CA LYS A 450 -9.08 -1.89 -10.31
C LYS A 450 -7.71 -2.05 -10.95
N ARG A 451 -7.20 -1.03 -11.64
CA ARG A 451 -5.82 -1.04 -12.16
C ARG A 451 -4.79 -1.05 -11.04
N PHE A 452 -5.03 -0.31 -9.96
CA PHE A 452 -4.19 -0.35 -8.76
C PHE A 452 -4.09 -1.78 -8.22
N PHE A 453 -5.22 -2.38 -7.88
CA PHE A 453 -5.26 -3.74 -7.32
C PHE A 453 -4.80 -4.80 -8.32
N GLY A 454 -5.14 -4.64 -9.59
CA GLY A 454 -4.75 -5.52 -10.68
C GLY A 454 -3.27 -5.43 -11.07
N ALA A 455 -2.52 -4.44 -10.57
CA ALA A 455 -1.08 -4.34 -10.77
C ALA A 455 -0.32 -5.46 -10.04
N ALA A 456 -0.88 -6.02 -8.96
CA ALA A 456 -0.26 -7.11 -8.23
C ALA A 456 -0.06 -8.34 -9.11
N ARG A 457 1.20 -8.78 -9.21
CA ARG A 457 1.64 -9.93 -10.02
C ARG A 457 3.02 -10.41 -9.60
N ASN A 458 3.29 -11.68 -9.77
CA ASN A 458 4.63 -12.22 -9.80
C ASN A 458 5.22 -12.04 -11.20
N ILE A 459 6.53 -11.86 -11.33
CA ILE A 459 7.18 -11.51 -12.58
C ILE A 459 8.24 -12.54 -12.94
N GLU A 460 8.25 -12.95 -14.19
CA GLU A 460 9.29 -13.81 -14.73
C GLU A 460 10.68 -13.13 -14.62
N ARG A 461 11.67 -13.86 -14.10
CA ARG A 461 13.06 -13.41 -13.93
C ARG A 461 13.30 -12.33 -12.87
N GLY A 462 12.39 -12.20 -11.93
CA GLY A 462 12.64 -11.45 -10.69
C GLY A 462 11.68 -10.33 -10.39
N GLY A 463 11.50 -10.12 -9.10
CA GLY A 463 10.59 -9.14 -8.53
C GLY A 463 9.13 -9.56 -8.50
N SER A 464 8.42 -9.04 -7.54
CA SER A 464 6.97 -9.25 -7.43
C SER A 464 6.29 -8.03 -6.81
N LEU A 465 5.04 -7.80 -7.19
CA LEU A 465 4.16 -6.84 -6.51
C LEU A 465 3.01 -7.60 -5.88
N THR A 466 2.98 -7.62 -4.56
CA THR A 466 1.90 -8.21 -3.76
C THR A 466 1.05 -7.10 -3.17
N ILE A 467 -0.27 -7.19 -3.30
CA ILE A 467 -1.19 -6.21 -2.70
C ILE A 467 -2.19 -6.96 -1.80
N ILE A 468 -2.18 -6.60 -0.52
CA ILE A 468 -3.11 -7.10 0.49
C ILE A 468 -3.98 -5.91 0.90
N ALA A 469 -5.22 -5.90 0.45
CA ALA A 469 -6.13 -4.78 0.65
C ALA A 469 -7.30 -5.18 1.56
N THR A 470 -7.73 -4.27 2.43
CA THR A 470 -8.96 -4.47 3.21
C THR A 470 -10.16 -3.98 2.42
N ALA A 471 -11.21 -4.78 2.38
CA ALA A 471 -12.51 -4.44 1.83
C ALA A 471 -13.54 -4.36 2.96
N LEU A 472 -14.21 -3.23 3.08
CA LEU A 472 -15.23 -3.01 4.09
C LEU A 472 -16.57 -3.56 3.61
N VAL A 473 -17.20 -4.40 4.43
CA VAL A 473 -18.52 -4.98 4.17
C VAL A 473 -19.43 -4.76 5.38
N ASP A 474 -20.73 -4.98 5.22
CA ASP A 474 -21.74 -4.81 6.29
C ASP A 474 -21.74 -3.41 6.93
N THR A 475 -21.40 -2.39 6.13
CA THR A 475 -21.40 -0.98 6.56
C THR A 475 -22.78 -0.33 6.49
N GLY A 476 -23.77 -1.00 5.90
CA GLY A 476 -25.07 -0.44 5.56
C GLY A 476 -25.07 0.44 4.30
N SER A 477 -23.95 0.55 3.61
CA SER A 477 -23.80 1.32 2.38
C SER A 477 -23.87 0.43 1.14
N ARG A 478 -24.86 0.65 0.27
CA ARG A 478 -24.96 -0.05 -1.02
C ARG A 478 -23.76 0.21 -1.94
N MET A 479 -23.10 1.36 -1.78
CA MET A 479 -21.89 1.67 -2.51
C MET A 479 -20.76 0.69 -2.17
N ASP A 480 -20.58 0.37 -0.89
CA ASP A 480 -19.53 -0.55 -0.44
C ASP A 480 -19.77 -1.98 -0.91
N GLU A 481 -21.03 -2.41 -0.96
CA GLU A 481 -21.43 -3.71 -1.52
C GLU A 481 -21.03 -3.82 -2.99
N VAL A 482 -21.35 -2.79 -3.80
CA VAL A 482 -20.97 -2.74 -5.22
C VAL A 482 -19.45 -2.73 -5.38
N ILE A 483 -18.76 -1.90 -4.61
CA ILE A 483 -17.29 -1.85 -4.62
C ILE A 483 -16.71 -3.23 -4.29
N PHE A 484 -17.18 -3.87 -3.23
CA PHE A 484 -16.70 -5.20 -2.82
C PHE A 484 -16.88 -6.24 -3.93
N GLU A 485 -18.09 -6.36 -4.52
CA GLU A 485 -18.34 -7.34 -5.59
C GLU A 485 -17.45 -7.10 -6.82
N GLU A 486 -17.16 -5.85 -7.16
CA GLU A 486 -16.29 -5.49 -8.27
C GLU A 486 -14.80 -5.86 -8.02
N PHE A 487 -14.34 -5.82 -6.76
CA PHE A 487 -12.98 -6.23 -6.40
C PHE A 487 -12.82 -7.71 -6.14
N LYS A 488 -13.86 -8.39 -5.64
CA LYS A 488 -13.90 -9.84 -5.41
C LYS A 488 -13.56 -10.62 -6.68
N GLY A 489 -14.08 -10.17 -7.84
CA GLY A 489 -13.73 -10.75 -9.14
C GLY A 489 -12.27 -10.55 -9.56
N THR A 490 -11.59 -9.52 -9.06
CA THR A 490 -10.21 -9.17 -9.39
C THR A 490 -9.19 -9.87 -8.50
N GLY A 491 -9.55 -10.15 -7.25
CA GLY A 491 -8.72 -10.85 -6.27
C GLY A 491 -8.48 -12.33 -6.62
N ASN A 492 -7.39 -12.88 -6.12
CA ASN A 492 -7.08 -14.31 -6.19
C ASN A 492 -6.86 -14.96 -4.81
N MET A 493 -7.18 -14.23 -3.74
CA MET A 493 -7.14 -14.70 -2.37
C MET A 493 -8.10 -13.85 -1.51
N GLU A 494 -8.83 -14.50 -0.60
CA GLU A 494 -9.76 -13.83 0.31
C GLU A 494 -9.58 -14.35 1.74
N ILE A 495 -9.48 -13.43 2.71
CA ILE A 495 -9.61 -13.68 4.14
C ILE A 495 -10.90 -13.03 4.59
N ASN A 496 -11.90 -13.81 4.93
CA ASN A 496 -13.20 -13.32 5.39
C ASN A 496 -13.22 -13.27 6.92
N LEU A 497 -13.42 -12.08 7.50
CA LEU A 497 -13.61 -11.91 8.93
C LEU A 497 -15.09 -12.03 9.29
N ASP A 498 -15.41 -12.65 10.44
CA ASP A 498 -16.78 -12.86 10.90
C ASP A 498 -17.05 -12.08 12.19
N ARG A 499 -18.08 -11.23 12.14
CA ARG A 499 -18.50 -10.41 13.27
C ARG A 499 -18.98 -11.23 14.46
N ARG A 500 -19.62 -12.40 14.25
CA ARG A 500 -20.10 -13.29 15.32
C ARG A 500 -18.96 -13.78 16.20
N MET A 501 -17.79 -14.08 15.60
CA MET A 501 -16.58 -14.46 16.35
C MET A 501 -16.06 -13.29 17.19
N SER A 502 -15.99 -12.10 16.61
CA SER A 502 -15.55 -10.88 17.28
C SER A 502 -16.46 -10.49 18.44
N ASP A 503 -17.78 -10.58 18.27
CA ASP A 503 -18.77 -10.29 19.31
C ASP A 503 -18.61 -11.26 20.52
N ARG A 504 -18.14 -12.49 20.29
CA ARG A 504 -17.77 -13.48 21.33
C ARG A 504 -16.32 -13.36 21.82
N ARG A 505 -15.57 -12.35 21.35
CA ARG A 505 -14.14 -12.16 21.69
C ARG A 505 -13.23 -13.31 21.24
N LEU A 506 -13.64 -14.06 20.24
CA LEU A 506 -12.87 -15.14 19.64
C LEU A 506 -11.99 -14.56 18.50
N PHE A 507 -10.67 -14.58 18.70
CA PHE A 507 -9.69 -14.05 17.75
C PHE A 507 -8.60 -15.09 17.44
N PRO A 508 -8.14 -15.16 16.17
CA PRO A 508 -8.55 -14.33 15.02
C PRO A 508 -9.98 -14.64 14.57
N ALA A 509 -10.73 -13.60 14.21
CA ALA A 509 -12.13 -13.75 13.79
C ALA A 509 -12.22 -14.15 12.30
N ILE A 510 -11.49 -15.18 11.86
CA ILE A 510 -11.37 -15.62 10.46
C ILE A 510 -12.40 -16.72 10.17
N ASN A 511 -13.25 -16.50 9.19
CA ASN A 511 -14.15 -17.54 8.69
C ASN A 511 -13.39 -18.47 7.73
N ILE A 512 -13.01 -19.64 8.20
CA ILE A 512 -12.17 -20.60 7.46
C ILE A 512 -12.88 -21.16 6.21
N LYS A 513 -14.21 -21.34 6.27
CA LYS A 513 -14.97 -21.87 5.14
C LYS A 513 -15.06 -20.90 3.97
N LYS A 514 -15.15 -19.59 4.27
CA LYS A 514 -15.26 -18.54 3.26
C LYS A 514 -13.90 -18.04 2.78
N SER A 515 -12.82 -18.39 3.50
CA SER A 515 -11.46 -17.93 3.21
C SER A 515 -10.67 -18.94 2.42
N GLY A 516 -9.78 -18.45 1.53
CA GLY A 516 -8.91 -19.31 0.74
C GLY A 516 -8.12 -18.58 -0.32
N THR A 517 -7.17 -19.30 -0.92
CA THR A 517 -6.29 -18.83 -1.99
C THR A 517 -6.56 -19.64 -3.26
N ARG A 518 -6.70 -18.97 -4.39
CA ARG A 518 -6.80 -19.63 -5.70
C ARG A 518 -5.44 -20.20 -6.07
N LYS A 519 -5.40 -21.44 -6.55
CA LYS A 519 -4.18 -22.17 -6.88
C LYS A 519 -3.23 -22.32 -5.68
N GLU A 520 -3.81 -22.66 -4.51
CA GLU A 520 -3.04 -22.93 -3.29
C GLU A 520 -2.03 -24.06 -3.47
N GLU A 521 -2.25 -24.94 -4.45
CA GLU A 521 -1.35 -26.03 -4.84
C GLU A 521 0.03 -25.57 -5.34
N LEU A 522 0.16 -24.29 -5.78
CA LEU A 522 1.45 -23.72 -6.16
C LEU A 522 2.24 -23.20 -4.95
N LEU A 523 1.57 -22.97 -3.82
CA LEU A 523 2.14 -22.35 -2.63
C LEU A 523 2.37 -23.33 -1.48
N LEU A 524 1.71 -24.48 -1.50
CA LEU A 524 1.78 -25.52 -0.48
C LEU A 524 2.50 -26.74 -1.02
N SER A 525 3.26 -27.41 -0.16
CA SER A 525 3.80 -28.73 -0.52
C SER A 525 2.68 -29.75 -0.67
N ASN A 526 2.89 -30.80 -1.44
CA ASN A 526 1.89 -31.87 -1.65
C ASN A 526 1.40 -32.49 -0.34
N ASP A 527 2.28 -32.68 0.64
CA ASP A 527 1.94 -33.22 1.95
C ASP A 527 1.07 -32.24 2.78
N GLU A 528 1.44 -30.95 2.81
CA GLU A 528 0.63 -29.91 3.44
C GLU A 528 -0.75 -29.83 2.79
N LEU A 529 -0.82 -29.78 1.47
CA LEU A 529 -2.06 -29.66 0.69
C LEU A 529 -3.03 -30.79 0.98
N GLN A 530 -2.55 -32.05 0.97
CA GLN A 530 -3.38 -33.22 1.28
C GLN A 530 -3.94 -33.15 2.70
N LYS A 531 -3.12 -32.81 3.69
CA LYS A 531 -3.54 -32.69 5.09
C LYS A 531 -4.56 -31.57 5.28
N ILE A 532 -4.35 -30.42 4.64
CA ILE A 532 -5.30 -29.31 4.68
C ILE A 532 -6.63 -29.67 4.03
N TRP A 533 -6.63 -30.39 2.93
CA TRP A 533 -7.86 -30.86 2.30
C TRP A 533 -8.62 -31.85 3.18
N VAL A 534 -7.93 -32.76 3.85
CA VAL A 534 -8.55 -33.66 4.84
C VAL A 534 -9.14 -32.85 5.98
N LEU A 535 -8.38 -31.88 6.52
CA LEU A 535 -8.85 -31.02 7.59
C LEU A 535 -10.09 -30.22 7.19
N ARG A 536 -10.10 -29.61 6.00
CA ARG A 536 -11.28 -28.89 5.46
C ARG A 536 -12.51 -29.81 5.34
N LYS A 537 -12.33 -31.07 4.97
CA LYS A 537 -13.44 -32.05 4.93
C LYS A 537 -14.00 -32.34 6.33
N VAL A 538 -13.13 -32.49 7.33
CA VAL A 538 -13.51 -32.76 8.71
C VAL A 538 -14.27 -31.58 9.34
N ILE A 539 -13.78 -30.35 9.14
CA ILE A 539 -14.38 -29.15 9.74
C ILE A 539 -15.63 -28.65 8.97
N ASN A 540 -15.84 -29.08 7.73
CA ASN A 540 -16.93 -28.57 6.89
C ASN A 540 -18.35 -28.70 7.52
N PRO A 541 -18.72 -29.81 8.20
CA PRO A 541 -20.03 -29.96 8.84
C PRO A 541 -20.17 -29.16 10.17
N MET A 542 -19.08 -28.68 10.78
CA MET A 542 -19.08 -27.96 12.05
C MET A 542 -19.56 -26.51 11.88
N ASP A 543 -20.03 -25.87 12.95
CA ASP A 543 -20.28 -24.40 12.92
C ASP A 543 -18.97 -23.61 12.84
N ASP A 544 -19.05 -22.42 12.23
CA ASP A 544 -17.84 -21.57 12.01
C ASP A 544 -17.15 -21.19 13.33
N LEU A 545 -17.90 -21.01 14.41
CA LEU A 545 -17.37 -20.71 15.75
C LEU A 545 -16.64 -21.91 16.35
N GLU A 546 -17.25 -23.10 16.28
CA GLU A 546 -16.67 -24.35 16.77
C GLU A 546 -15.35 -24.67 16.03
N ILE A 547 -15.30 -24.41 14.73
CA ILE A 547 -14.09 -24.57 13.93
C ILE A 547 -12.96 -23.71 14.48
N MET A 548 -13.22 -22.44 14.75
CA MET A 548 -12.19 -21.53 15.21
C MET A 548 -11.72 -21.88 16.63
N GLU A 549 -12.64 -22.24 17.54
CA GLU A 549 -12.31 -22.71 18.89
C GLU A 549 -11.45 -23.97 18.83
N LEU A 550 -11.82 -24.95 18.01
CA LEU A 550 -11.05 -26.18 17.79
C LEU A 550 -9.64 -25.89 17.26
N LEU A 551 -9.53 -25.04 16.25
CA LEU A 551 -8.23 -24.71 15.64
C LEU A 551 -7.33 -23.99 16.65
N ILE A 552 -7.84 -23.02 17.40
CA ILE A 552 -7.08 -22.32 18.43
C ILE A 552 -6.58 -23.32 19.49
N ASP A 553 -7.48 -24.16 20.04
CA ASP A 553 -7.09 -25.15 21.07
C ASP A 553 -6.00 -26.10 20.58
N LYS A 554 -6.15 -26.67 19.37
CA LYS A 554 -5.17 -27.61 18.82
C LYS A 554 -3.86 -26.95 18.42
N MET A 555 -3.90 -25.74 17.83
CA MET A 555 -2.70 -25.02 17.41
C MET A 555 -1.89 -24.48 18.59
N MET A 556 -2.53 -24.05 19.69
CA MET A 556 -1.84 -23.64 20.91
C MET A 556 -1.03 -24.77 21.55
N LYS A 557 -1.42 -26.03 21.35
CA LYS A 557 -0.73 -27.22 21.85
C LYS A 557 0.47 -27.62 20.98
N THR A 558 0.74 -26.92 19.89
CA THR A 558 1.79 -27.26 18.92
C THR A 558 2.74 -26.10 18.70
N LYS A 559 4.05 -26.38 18.54
CA LYS A 559 5.07 -25.35 18.38
C LYS A 559 4.97 -24.59 17.06
N ASN A 560 4.59 -25.28 15.99
CA ASN A 560 4.54 -24.73 14.63
C ASN A 560 3.49 -25.49 13.78
N ASN A 561 3.28 -24.99 12.57
CA ASN A 561 2.30 -25.57 11.66
C ASN A 561 2.66 -27.00 11.21
N GLU A 562 3.94 -27.29 11.05
CA GLU A 562 4.40 -28.64 10.73
C GLU A 562 4.05 -29.63 11.85
N ALA A 563 4.30 -29.27 13.11
CA ALA A 563 3.93 -30.07 14.27
C ALA A 563 2.40 -30.24 14.38
N PHE A 564 1.63 -29.21 14.08
CA PHE A 564 0.17 -29.28 14.01
C PHE A 564 -0.31 -30.26 12.96
N LEU A 565 0.20 -30.18 11.73
CA LEU A 565 -0.16 -31.12 10.65
C LEU A 565 0.30 -32.56 10.90
N ARG A 566 1.40 -32.77 11.65
CA ARG A 566 1.84 -34.10 12.09
C ARG A 566 0.92 -34.69 13.18
N SER A 567 0.44 -33.86 14.09
CA SER A 567 -0.44 -34.30 15.18
C SER A 567 -1.79 -34.85 14.68
N MET A 568 -2.21 -34.46 13.48
CA MET A 568 -3.45 -34.97 12.85
C MET A 568 -3.38 -36.46 12.46
N ASN A 569 -2.19 -37.01 12.31
CA ASN A 569 -1.99 -38.42 11.92
C ASN A 569 -1.82 -39.35 13.13
N THR A 570 -1.71 -38.82 14.34
CA THR A 570 -1.63 -39.61 15.56
C THR A 570 -3.03 -39.90 16.08
N PRO A 571 -3.45 -41.19 16.23
CA PRO A 571 -4.68 -41.50 16.93
C PRO A 571 -4.57 -40.90 18.34
N THR A 572 -5.55 -40.14 18.75
CA THR A 572 -5.70 -39.68 20.13
C THR A 572 -5.77 -40.95 20.99
N SER A 573 -4.68 -41.26 21.65
CA SER A 573 -4.75 -42.16 22.81
C SER A 573 -5.46 -41.37 23.92
N ASP A 574 -6.75 -41.71 24.13
CA ASP A 574 -7.55 -41.26 25.25
C ASP A 574 -6.88 -41.66 26.58
#